data_4f6400762f455c2601a7491bc5c00bb0
#
_entry.id   4f6400762f455c2601a7491bc5c00bb0
#
_cell.length_a   1.000
_cell.length_b   1.000
_cell.length_c   1.000
_cell.angle_alpha   90.00
_cell.angle_beta   90.00
_cell.angle_gamma   90.00
#
_symmetry.space_group_name_H-M   'P 1'
#
loop_
_entity.id
_entity.type
_entity.pdbx_description
1 polymer ?
#
loop_
_entity_poly.entity_id
_entity_poly.type
_entity_poly.pdbx_seq_one_letter_code
_entity_poly.pdbx_strand_id
1 'polypeptide(L)'
;SDSNIGGAGKCLITLLKNFDYTKFDVKVILPPDSLLKPEIEALGIEVIEVMGIAEKSLDLKSVKSLKEIFKREKPDLVHTHASMSARIAAKHSGAKVVYTRHSVFPQSKRLTTFPGKQINGFINNFYSHSIIAVAEAAKDNLTDTGVKDSKISVILNGVDGLKPADDFEKLEIRERFGVKKGEKVISIVARLEDIKGHMYFIEAAKML
;
A
#
# COMPACT_ATOMS: atom_id res chain seq x y z
N SER A 1 -3.82 4.01 -5.47
CA SER A 1 -3.48 3.45 -6.77
C SER A 1 -4.01 2.03 -7.01
N ASP A 2 -4.81 1.49 -6.13
CA ASP A 2 -5.44 0.17 -6.32
C ASP A 2 -6.95 0.37 -6.37
N SER A 3 -7.63 -0.20 -7.37
CA SER A 3 -9.09 -0.21 -7.45
C SER A 3 -9.70 -1.13 -6.38
N ASN A 4 -8.92 -2.00 -5.77
CA ASN A 4 -9.36 -3.00 -4.80
C ASN A 4 -8.97 -2.65 -3.36
N ILE A 5 -9.76 -3.12 -2.40
CA ILE A 5 -9.44 -3.02 -0.98
C ILE A 5 -8.37 -4.07 -0.63
N GLY A 6 -7.12 -3.79 -0.99
CA GLY A 6 -5.96 -4.58 -0.59
C GLY A 6 -5.29 -4.04 0.67
N GLY A 7 -4.15 -4.64 1.07
CA GLY A 7 -3.39 -4.19 2.25
C GLY A 7 -2.97 -2.72 2.20
N ALA A 8 -2.57 -2.23 1.02
CA ALA A 8 -2.22 -0.82 0.83
C ALA A 8 -3.44 0.11 0.99
N GLY A 9 -4.62 -0.30 0.49
CA GLY A 9 -5.86 0.45 0.66
C GLY A 9 -6.29 0.51 2.12
N LYS A 10 -6.24 -0.60 2.83
CA LYS A 10 -6.52 -0.64 4.28
C LYS A 10 -5.54 0.24 5.08
N CYS A 11 -4.26 0.20 4.73
CA CYS A 11 -3.25 1.07 5.34
C CYS A 11 -3.58 2.57 5.11
N LEU A 12 -4.00 2.94 3.90
CA LEU A 12 -4.44 4.31 3.60
C LEU A 12 -5.65 4.70 4.44
N ILE A 13 -6.69 3.87 4.51
CA ILE A 13 -7.87 4.13 5.32
C ILE A 13 -7.51 4.30 6.80
N THR A 14 -6.69 3.40 7.35
CA THR A 14 -6.23 3.50 8.76
C THR A 14 -5.45 4.79 9.00
N LEU A 15 -4.58 5.17 8.07
CA LEU A 15 -3.86 6.45 8.13
C LEU A 15 -4.85 7.62 8.15
N LEU A 16 -5.80 7.65 7.23
CA LEU A 16 -6.79 8.73 7.11
C LEU A 16 -7.69 8.81 8.36
N LYS A 17 -8.11 7.71 8.94
CA LYS A 17 -8.90 7.69 10.19
C LYS A 17 -8.17 8.30 11.40
N ASN A 18 -6.84 8.27 11.39
CA ASN A 18 -6.01 8.74 12.48
C ASN A 18 -5.20 10.01 12.13
N PHE A 19 -5.58 10.69 11.05
CA PHE A 19 -4.86 11.88 10.59
C PHE A 19 -5.24 13.13 11.42
N ASP A 20 -4.28 14.01 11.65
CA ASP A 20 -4.51 15.28 12.36
C ASP A 20 -5.00 16.36 11.37
N TYR A 21 -6.31 16.41 11.16
CA TYR A 21 -6.94 17.38 10.23
C TYR A 21 -6.92 18.82 10.73
N THR A 22 -6.44 19.07 11.96
CA THR A 22 -6.21 20.46 12.43
C THR A 22 -4.93 21.05 11.83
N LYS A 23 -4.03 20.19 11.36
CA LYS A 23 -2.72 20.58 10.79
C LYS A 23 -2.63 20.37 9.28
N PHE A 24 -3.47 19.49 8.74
CA PHE A 24 -3.36 19.06 7.35
C PHE A 24 -4.72 19.14 6.66
N ASP A 25 -4.75 19.79 5.50
CA ASP A 25 -5.84 19.68 4.53
C ASP A 25 -5.50 18.52 3.57
N VAL A 26 -6.35 17.51 3.53
CA VAL A 26 -6.07 16.25 2.83
C VAL A 26 -7.08 16.02 1.72
N LYS A 27 -6.56 15.78 0.52
CA LYS A 27 -7.33 15.29 -0.63
C LYS A 27 -6.75 13.98 -1.10
N VAL A 28 -7.59 13.08 -1.60
CA VAL A 28 -7.16 11.76 -2.07
C VAL A 28 -7.42 11.63 -3.56
N ILE A 29 -6.41 11.15 -4.30
CA ILE A 29 -6.54 10.86 -5.73
C ILE A 29 -6.66 9.35 -5.92
N LEU A 30 -7.75 8.94 -6.55
CA LEU A 30 -8.07 7.54 -6.84
C LEU A 30 -8.36 7.33 -8.33
N PRO A 31 -8.25 6.09 -8.84
CA PRO A 31 -8.86 5.75 -10.12
C PRO A 31 -10.39 5.80 -10.01
N PRO A 32 -11.11 6.00 -11.12
CA PRO A 32 -12.55 5.84 -11.15
C PRO A 32 -12.97 4.46 -10.62
N ASP A 33 -14.14 4.38 -10.05
CA ASP A 33 -14.73 3.15 -9.51
C ASP A 33 -13.90 2.46 -8.41
N SER A 34 -13.00 3.19 -7.75
CA SER A 34 -12.23 2.65 -6.63
C SER A 34 -13.13 2.28 -5.45
N LEU A 35 -13.02 1.06 -4.96
CA LEU A 35 -13.76 0.57 -3.79
C LEU A 35 -13.38 1.32 -2.48
N LEU A 36 -12.29 2.09 -2.48
CA LEU A 36 -11.89 2.91 -1.35
C LEU A 36 -12.66 4.22 -1.26
N LYS A 37 -13.24 4.70 -2.37
CA LYS A 37 -13.88 6.02 -2.46
C LYS A 37 -14.99 6.23 -1.43
N PRO A 38 -15.98 5.32 -1.28
CA PRO A 38 -17.08 5.54 -0.33
C PRO A 38 -16.60 5.67 1.13
N GLU A 39 -15.60 4.88 1.52
CA GLU A 39 -15.06 4.92 2.88
C GLU A 39 -14.26 6.20 3.14
N ILE A 40 -13.55 6.71 2.14
CA ILE A 40 -12.79 7.97 2.24
C ILE A 40 -13.73 9.17 2.28
N GLU A 41 -14.74 9.21 1.43
CA GLU A 41 -15.76 10.28 1.41
C GLU A 41 -16.58 10.31 2.73
N ALA A 42 -16.82 9.15 3.32
CA ALA A 42 -17.47 9.05 4.65
C ALA A 42 -16.64 9.68 5.78
N LEU A 43 -15.32 9.86 5.59
CA LEU A 43 -14.46 10.61 6.50
C LEU A 43 -14.48 12.13 6.24
N GLY A 44 -15.26 12.60 5.27
CA GLY A 44 -15.33 14.01 4.88
C GLY A 44 -14.18 14.46 3.97
N ILE A 45 -13.43 13.53 3.37
CA ILE A 45 -12.26 13.83 2.55
C ILE A 45 -12.66 13.92 1.07
N GLU A 46 -12.22 14.98 0.39
CA GLU A 46 -12.42 15.14 -1.05
C GLU A 46 -11.64 14.07 -1.84
N VAL A 47 -12.34 13.36 -2.73
CA VAL A 47 -11.72 12.39 -3.64
C VAL A 47 -11.73 12.94 -5.06
N ILE A 48 -10.55 13.00 -5.67
CA ILE A 48 -10.34 13.41 -7.07
C ILE A 48 -10.10 12.14 -7.89
N GLU A 49 -10.95 11.89 -8.87
CA GLU A 49 -10.81 10.72 -9.75
C GLU A 49 -9.94 11.02 -10.96
N VAL A 50 -9.00 10.13 -11.25
CA VAL A 50 -8.08 10.23 -12.41
C VAL A 50 -7.99 8.90 -13.15
N MET A 51 -8.30 8.93 -14.44
CA MET A 51 -8.21 7.76 -15.32
C MET A 51 -6.77 7.26 -15.46
N GLY A 52 -6.58 5.95 -15.55
CA GLY A 52 -5.31 5.31 -15.92
C GLY A 52 -4.25 5.22 -14.81
N ILE A 53 -4.48 5.80 -13.64
CA ILE A 53 -3.46 5.80 -12.56
C ILE A 53 -3.28 4.45 -11.87
N ALA A 54 -4.23 3.53 -12.01
CA ALA A 54 -4.18 2.18 -11.42
C ALA A 54 -3.55 1.13 -12.33
N GLU A 55 -3.60 1.32 -13.66
CA GLU A 55 -3.22 0.31 -14.64
C GLU A 55 -1.70 0.10 -14.71
N LYS A 56 -0.95 1.20 -14.67
CA LYS A 56 0.53 1.18 -14.77
C LYS A 56 1.15 2.13 -13.76
N SER A 57 2.27 1.71 -13.18
CA SER A 57 3.04 2.59 -12.28
C SER A 57 3.53 3.85 -13.01
N LEU A 58 3.86 3.74 -14.30
CA LEU A 58 4.26 4.84 -15.17
C LEU A 58 3.39 4.88 -16.43
N ASP A 59 2.62 5.95 -16.55
CA ASP A 59 1.84 6.31 -17.74
C ASP A 59 1.93 7.82 -17.98
N LEU A 60 2.33 8.21 -19.21
CA LEU A 60 2.56 9.61 -19.56
C LEU A 60 1.26 10.45 -19.60
N LYS A 61 0.13 9.83 -19.94
CA LYS A 61 -1.18 10.50 -19.91
C LYS A 61 -1.55 10.85 -18.48
N SER A 62 -1.39 9.90 -17.56
CA SER A 62 -1.60 10.10 -16.12
C SER A 62 -0.67 11.18 -15.55
N VAL A 63 0.60 11.22 -15.99
CA VAL A 63 1.53 12.30 -15.58
C VAL A 63 0.98 13.68 -15.97
N LYS A 64 0.46 13.81 -17.20
CA LYS A 64 -0.11 15.09 -17.67
C LYS A 64 -1.33 15.48 -16.84
N SER A 65 -2.30 14.59 -16.68
CA SER A 65 -3.51 14.85 -15.88
C SER A 65 -3.19 15.22 -14.45
N LEU A 66 -2.26 14.49 -13.80
CA LEU A 66 -1.83 14.76 -12.44
C LEU A 66 -1.09 16.11 -12.32
N LYS A 67 -0.30 16.51 -13.32
CA LYS A 67 0.32 17.84 -13.34
C LYS A 67 -0.71 18.98 -13.33
N GLU A 68 -1.78 18.86 -14.13
CA GLU A 68 -2.86 19.86 -14.15
C GLU A 68 -3.57 19.95 -12.80
N ILE A 69 -3.83 18.79 -12.16
CA ILE A 69 -4.41 18.74 -10.82
C ILE A 69 -3.47 19.40 -9.82
N PHE A 70 -2.20 19.02 -9.76
CA PHE A 70 -1.25 19.59 -8.80
C PHE A 70 -0.98 21.09 -9.03
N LYS A 71 -1.11 21.57 -10.28
CA LYS A 71 -1.05 23.01 -10.59
C LYS A 71 -2.25 23.77 -10.01
N ARG A 72 -3.44 23.16 -10.04
CA ARG A 72 -4.67 23.74 -9.49
C ARG A 72 -4.70 23.64 -7.96
N GLU A 73 -4.43 22.47 -7.40
CA GLU A 73 -4.52 22.19 -5.96
C GLU A 73 -3.31 22.71 -5.17
N LYS A 74 -2.15 22.90 -5.82
CA LYS A 74 -0.88 23.37 -5.23
C LYS A 74 -0.50 22.67 -3.92
N PRO A 75 -0.43 21.34 -3.89
CA PRO A 75 -0.13 20.62 -2.66
C PRO A 75 1.31 20.91 -2.20
N ASP A 76 1.52 21.09 -0.90
CA ASP A 76 2.86 21.16 -0.29
C ASP A 76 3.55 19.81 -0.32
N LEU A 77 2.77 18.75 -0.13
CA LEU A 77 3.24 17.36 -0.08
C LEU A 77 2.32 16.44 -0.87
N VAL A 78 2.93 15.54 -1.64
CA VAL A 78 2.23 14.45 -2.31
C VAL A 78 2.76 13.12 -1.77
N HIS A 79 1.89 12.38 -1.10
CA HIS A 79 2.18 11.03 -0.62
C HIS A 79 1.67 10.01 -1.63
N THR A 80 2.55 9.17 -2.14
CA THR A 80 2.21 8.17 -3.17
C THR A 80 2.36 6.75 -2.66
N HIS A 81 1.46 5.89 -3.10
CA HIS A 81 1.50 4.46 -2.88
C HIS A 81 1.77 3.77 -4.24
N ALA A 82 3.05 3.56 -4.57
CA ALA A 82 3.56 2.89 -5.78
C ALA A 82 3.52 3.65 -7.12
N SER A 83 2.78 4.75 -7.29
CA SER A 83 2.65 5.44 -8.57
C SER A 83 3.88 6.27 -8.93
N MET A 84 4.63 5.86 -9.96
CA MET A 84 5.72 6.66 -10.53
C MET A 84 5.18 7.90 -11.26
N SER A 85 4.04 7.79 -11.94
CA SER A 85 3.38 8.92 -12.61
C SER A 85 3.10 10.06 -11.62
N ALA A 86 2.57 9.73 -10.44
CA ALA A 86 2.29 10.72 -9.40
C ALA A 86 3.57 11.35 -8.83
N ARG A 87 4.63 10.56 -8.62
CA ARG A 87 5.93 11.08 -8.16
C ARG A 87 6.54 12.07 -9.16
N ILE A 88 6.50 11.73 -10.45
CA ILE A 88 6.99 12.61 -11.52
C ILE A 88 6.17 13.90 -11.57
N ALA A 89 4.85 13.80 -11.59
CA ALA A 89 3.97 14.97 -11.64
C ALA A 89 4.17 15.88 -10.43
N ALA A 90 4.22 15.33 -9.23
CA ALA A 90 4.43 16.06 -7.98
C ALA A 90 5.80 16.77 -7.95
N LYS A 91 6.86 16.07 -8.34
CA LYS A 91 8.21 16.67 -8.41
C LYS A 91 8.26 17.88 -9.33
N HIS A 92 7.56 17.83 -10.47
CA HIS A 92 7.51 18.93 -11.42
C HIS A 92 6.57 20.08 -11.00
N SER A 93 5.65 19.84 -10.08
CA SER A 93 4.81 20.89 -9.49
C SER A 93 5.47 21.62 -8.31
N GLY A 94 6.65 21.17 -7.88
CA GLY A 94 7.38 21.72 -6.73
C GLY A 94 6.99 21.09 -5.38
N ALA A 95 6.00 20.19 -5.34
CA ALA A 95 5.58 19.53 -4.12
C ALA A 95 6.68 18.61 -3.54
N LYS A 96 6.70 18.47 -2.22
CA LYS A 96 7.48 17.41 -1.57
C LYS A 96 6.86 16.06 -1.89
N VAL A 97 7.68 15.04 -2.12
CA VAL A 97 7.21 13.71 -2.50
C VAL A 97 7.60 12.70 -1.44
N VAL A 98 6.60 12.05 -0.86
CA VAL A 98 6.76 10.86 -0.01
C VAL A 98 6.25 9.65 -0.80
N TYR A 99 6.95 8.54 -0.69
CA TYR A 99 6.58 7.29 -1.35
C TYR A 99 6.54 6.16 -0.34
N THR A 100 5.43 5.43 -0.23
CA THR A 100 5.33 4.23 0.60
C THR A 100 5.45 2.96 -0.24
N ARG A 101 6.38 2.11 0.16
CA ARG A 101 6.61 0.78 -0.40
C ARG A 101 5.89 -0.27 0.45
N HIS A 102 4.80 -0.84 -0.09
CA HIS A 102 3.97 -1.82 0.61
C HIS A 102 4.37 -3.28 0.39
N SER A 103 5.29 -3.56 -0.52
CA SER A 103 5.60 -4.93 -0.93
C SER A 103 7.09 -5.14 -1.16
N VAL A 104 7.55 -6.34 -0.88
CA VAL A 104 8.83 -6.85 -1.34
C VAL A 104 8.58 -7.52 -2.69
N PHE A 105 9.29 -7.08 -3.72
CA PHE A 105 9.19 -7.72 -5.05
C PHE A 105 10.42 -8.58 -5.31
N PRO A 106 10.24 -9.70 -6.03
CA PRO A 106 11.38 -10.46 -6.52
C PRO A 106 12.34 -9.54 -7.28
N GLN A 107 13.60 -9.55 -6.89
CA GLN A 107 14.60 -8.70 -7.52
C GLN A 107 15.14 -9.38 -8.76
N SER A 108 15.05 -8.73 -9.92
CA SER A 108 15.73 -9.18 -11.10
C SER A 108 17.22 -8.81 -11.03
N LYS A 109 18.11 -9.66 -11.52
CA LYS A 109 19.55 -9.35 -11.66
C LYS A 109 19.77 -8.00 -12.35
N ARG A 110 18.90 -7.63 -13.31
CA ARG A 110 18.95 -6.35 -14.01
C ARG A 110 18.85 -5.14 -13.07
N LEU A 111 18.08 -5.23 -11.97
CA LEU A 111 17.89 -4.13 -11.04
C LEU A 111 18.88 -4.13 -9.87
N THR A 112 19.60 -5.23 -9.65
CA THR A 112 20.57 -5.36 -8.56
C THR A 112 22.02 -5.24 -9.02
N THR A 113 22.27 -5.25 -10.35
CA THR A 113 23.60 -5.13 -10.94
C THR A 113 23.74 -3.85 -11.78
N PHE A 114 25.00 -3.49 -12.12
CA PHE A 114 25.31 -2.38 -13.01
C PHE A 114 24.81 -2.68 -14.45
N PRO A 115 24.27 -1.70 -15.20
CA PRO A 115 23.97 -0.31 -14.81
C PRO A 115 22.56 -0.13 -14.20
N GLY A 116 21.74 -1.19 -14.17
CA GLY A 116 20.34 -1.10 -13.79
C GLY A 116 20.13 -0.63 -12.34
N LYS A 117 20.98 -1.08 -11.41
CA LYS A 117 20.95 -0.63 -10.01
C LYS A 117 21.12 0.89 -9.90
N GLN A 118 22.10 1.45 -10.63
CA GLN A 118 22.38 2.88 -10.60
C GLN A 118 21.25 3.70 -11.20
N ILE A 119 20.70 3.25 -12.33
CA ILE A 119 19.59 3.92 -13.01
C ILE A 119 18.34 3.89 -12.11
N ASN A 120 17.99 2.71 -11.58
CA ASN A 120 16.84 2.57 -10.67
C ASN A 120 17.01 3.40 -9.40
N GLY A 121 18.19 3.35 -8.79
CA GLY A 121 18.53 4.15 -7.63
C GLY A 121 18.43 5.64 -7.91
N PHE A 122 18.99 6.12 -9.02
CA PHE A 122 18.89 7.51 -9.43
C PHE A 122 17.44 7.97 -9.58
N ILE A 123 16.62 7.21 -10.32
CA ILE A 123 15.20 7.53 -10.55
C ILE A 123 14.44 7.62 -9.22
N ASN A 124 14.57 6.60 -8.36
CA ASN A 124 13.84 6.60 -7.09
C ASN A 124 14.32 7.70 -6.14
N ASN A 125 15.62 7.95 -6.07
CA ASN A 125 16.20 9.00 -5.24
C ASN A 125 15.84 10.41 -5.74
N PHE A 126 15.73 10.60 -7.05
CA PHE A 126 15.38 11.89 -7.65
C PHE A 126 13.90 12.25 -7.47
N TYR A 127 13.01 11.26 -7.73
CA TYR A 127 11.56 11.47 -7.67
C TYR A 127 10.94 11.23 -6.30
N SER A 128 11.74 11.04 -5.24
CA SER A 128 11.23 10.97 -3.88
C SER A 128 12.13 11.79 -2.94
N HIS A 129 11.50 12.56 -2.07
CA HIS A 129 12.21 13.28 -0.99
C HIS A 129 12.43 12.34 0.19
N SER A 130 11.42 11.55 0.54
CA SER A 130 11.45 10.53 1.57
C SER A 130 10.70 9.29 1.10
N ILE A 131 11.09 8.14 1.61
CA ILE A 131 10.50 6.83 1.29
C ILE A 131 10.17 6.13 2.60
N ILE A 132 8.95 5.60 2.68
CA ILE A 132 8.50 4.78 3.79
C ILE A 132 8.52 3.33 3.33
N ALA A 133 9.22 2.47 4.05
CA ALA A 133 9.17 1.03 3.91
C ALA A 133 8.33 0.45 5.05
N VAL A 134 7.36 -0.40 4.74
CA VAL A 134 6.46 -0.96 5.76
C VAL A 134 7.04 -2.16 6.53
N ALA A 135 8.27 -2.55 6.21
CA ALA A 135 9.03 -3.61 6.88
C ALA A 135 10.52 -3.45 6.55
N GLU A 136 11.41 -4.02 7.38
CA GLU A 136 12.87 -4.04 7.10
C GLU A 136 13.16 -4.71 5.75
N ALA A 137 12.52 -5.84 5.46
CA ALA A 137 12.67 -6.52 4.17
C ALA A 137 12.30 -5.64 2.96
N ALA A 138 11.36 -4.70 3.11
CA ALA A 138 11.02 -3.73 2.07
C ALA A 138 12.08 -2.64 1.92
N LYS A 139 12.73 -2.25 3.03
CA LYS A 139 13.89 -1.35 3.04
C LYS A 139 15.07 -2.01 2.33
N ASP A 140 15.43 -3.25 2.71
CA ASP A 140 16.52 -4.01 2.10
C ASP A 140 16.30 -4.16 0.59
N ASN A 141 15.07 -4.50 0.19
CA ASN A 141 14.69 -4.61 -1.23
C ASN A 141 14.91 -3.30 -2.00
N LEU A 142 14.69 -2.14 -1.38
CA LEU A 142 14.95 -0.83 -1.97
C LEU A 142 16.46 -0.52 -2.07
N THR A 143 17.21 -0.77 -1.01
CA THR A 143 18.67 -0.49 -0.96
C THR A 143 19.43 -1.38 -1.93
N ASP A 144 19.07 -2.64 -2.04
CA ASP A 144 19.64 -3.58 -3.01
C ASP A 144 19.48 -3.08 -4.46
N THR A 145 18.40 -2.36 -4.74
CA THR A 145 18.13 -1.77 -6.05
C THR A 145 18.61 -0.32 -6.21
N GLY A 146 19.49 0.16 -5.32
CA GLY A 146 20.22 1.42 -5.43
C GLY A 146 19.55 2.64 -4.80
N VAL A 147 18.47 2.45 -4.04
CA VAL A 147 17.86 3.53 -3.27
C VAL A 147 18.75 3.85 -2.07
N LYS A 148 18.96 5.14 -1.79
CA LYS A 148 19.80 5.58 -0.66
C LYS A 148 19.12 5.28 0.67
N ASP A 149 19.80 4.58 1.55
CA ASP A 149 19.32 4.25 2.89
C ASP A 149 18.85 5.49 3.68
N SER A 150 19.59 6.60 3.58
CA SER A 150 19.27 7.87 4.25
C SER A 150 17.92 8.49 3.84
N LYS A 151 17.29 7.98 2.78
CA LYS A 151 15.95 8.42 2.35
C LYS A 151 14.83 7.50 2.82
N ILE A 152 15.17 6.36 3.43
CA ILE A 152 14.20 5.33 3.78
C ILE A 152 13.98 5.33 5.30
N SER A 153 12.73 5.45 5.69
CA SER A 153 12.29 5.21 7.07
C SER A 153 11.43 3.96 7.12
N VAL A 154 11.69 3.07 8.07
CA VAL A 154 10.82 1.92 8.29
C VAL A 154 9.69 2.33 9.22
N ILE A 155 8.46 2.26 8.74
CA ILE A 155 7.24 2.52 9.51
C ILE A 155 6.30 1.35 9.27
N LEU A 156 6.12 0.53 10.29
CA LEU A 156 5.24 -0.63 10.23
C LEU A 156 3.78 -0.20 10.04
N ASN A 157 3.03 -0.99 9.28
CA ASN A 157 1.59 -0.74 9.14
C ASN A 157 0.88 -0.92 10.50
N GLY A 158 0.08 0.06 10.86
CA GLY A 158 -0.84 -0.06 11.98
C GLY A 158 -2.07 -0.91 11.61
N VAL A 159 -2.63 -1.57 12.59
CA VAL A 159 -3.92 -2.26 12.51
C VAL A 159 -4.77 -1.85 13.71
N ASP A 160 -6.07 -1.77 13.49
CA ASP A 160 -7.01 -1.53 14.60
C ASP A 160 -6.97 -2.72 15.56
N GLY A 161 -7.07 -2.44 16.86
CA GLY A 161 -7.15 -3.47 17.87
C GLY A 161 -8.38 -4.36 17.65
N LEU A 162 -8.17 -5.67 17.57
CA LEU A 162 -9.26 -6.63 17.47
C LEU A 162 -9.85 -6.83 18.88
N LYS A 163 -11.16 -6.74 19.02
CA LYS A 163 -11.84 -7.20 20.21
C LYS A 163 -11.90 -8.73 20.16
N PRO A 164 -11.43 -9.44 21.20
CA PRO A 164 -11.64 -10.88 21.30
C PRO A 164 -13.15 -11.17 21.27
N ALA A 165 -13.54 -12.18 20.50
CA ALA A 165 -14.91 -12.66 20.53
C ALA A 165 -15.25 -13.14 21.95
N ASP A 166 -16.46 -12.84 22.43
CA ASP A 166 -16.93 -13.39 23.70
C ASP A 166 -17.26 -14.90 23.57
N ASP A 167 -17.60 -15.54 24.67
CA ASP A 167 -17.82 -16.99 24.66
C ASP A 167 -19.10 -17.38 23.93
N PHE A 168 -20.11 -16.49 23.89
CA PHE A 168 -21.33 -16.71 23.11
C PHE A 168 -21.05 -16.64 21.61
N GLU A 169 -20.38 -15.59 21.15
CA GLU A 169 -19.96 -15.43 19.76
C GLU A 169 -19.07 -16.62 19.30
N LYS A 170 -18.16 -17.07 20.15
CA LYS A 170 -17.33 -18.26 19.86
C LYS A 170 -18.17 -19.51 19.68
N LEU A 171 -19.17 -19.74 20.53
CA LEU A 171 -20.08 -20.88 20.41
C LEU A 171 -20.89 -20.82 19.12
N GLU A 172 -21.51 -19.69 18.82
CA GLU A 172 -22.29 -19.48 17.61
C GLU A 172 -21.45 -19.75 16.34
N ILE A 173 -20.22 -19.21 16.29
CA ILE A 173 -19.31 -19.44 15.17
C ILE A 173 -18.95 -20.92 15.05
N ARG A 174 -18.67 -21.59 16.17
CA ARG A 174 -18.34 -23.02 16.15
C ARG A 174 -19.50 -23.87 15.66
N GLU A 175 -20.71 -23.61 16.10
CA GLU A 175 -21.94 -24.30 15.62
C GLU A 175 -22.15 -24.08 14.13
N ARG A 176 -22.02 -22.84 13.67
CA ARG A 176 -22.13 -22.47 12.24
C ARG A 176 -21.18 -23.26 11.33
N PHE A 177 -19.98 -23.57 11.83
CA PHE A 177 -18.99 -24.36 11.10
C PHE A 177 -19.01 -25.86 11.47
N GLY A 178 -19.99 -26.33 12.25
CA GLY A 178 -20.12 -27.73 12.64
C GLY A 178 -19.00 -28.25 13.53
N VAL A 179 -18.31 -27.37 14.26
CA VAL A 179 -17.19 -27.71 15.13
C VAL A 179 -17.68 -28.21 16.47
N LYS A 180 -17.37 -29.44 16.82
CA LYS A 180 -17.79 -30.08 18.07
C LYS A 180 -17.02 -29.56 19.28
N LYS A 181 -17.60 -29.75 20.47
CA LYS A 181 -16.95 -29.41 21.75
C LYS A 181 -15.62 -30.18 21.89
N GLY A 182 -14.55 -29.45 22.17
CA GLY A 182 -13.22 -30.04 22.35
C GLY A 182 -12.37 -30.13 21.08
N GLU A 183 -12.96 -29.96 19.89
CA GLU A 183 -12.19 -29.93 18.64
C GLU A 183 -11.35 -28.66 18.54
N LYS A 184 -10.12 -28.81 18.06
CA LYS A 184 -9.24 -27.65 17.72
C LYS A 184 -9.52 -27.21 16.31
N VAL A 185 -9.59 -25.90 16.10
CA VAL A 185 -9.74 -25.31 14.77
C VAL A 185 -8.44 -24.63 14.39
N ILE A 186 -7.89 -25.00 13.25
CA ILE A 186 -6.75 -24.36 12.64
C ILE A 186 -7.22 -23.80 11.30
N SER A 187 -7.01 -22.53 11.05
CA SER A 187 -7.50 -21.88 9.83
C SER A 187 -6.44 -21.01 9.16
N ILE A 188 -6.52 -20.90 7.83
CA ILE A 188 -5.81 -19.93 7.03
C ILE A 188 -6.81 -19.00 6.37
N VAL A 189 -6.65 -17.68 6.58
CA VAL A 189 -7.51 -16.66 5.97
C VAL A 189 -6.65 -15.78 5.08
N ALA A 190 -6.64 -16.06 3.79
CA ALA A 190 -5.83 -15.33 2.82
C ALA A 190 -6.43 -15.45 1.41
N ARG A 191 -5.98 -14.61 0.47
CA ARG A 191 -6.31 -14.77 -0.95
C ARG A 191 -5.78 -16.12 -1.44
N LEU A 192 -6.51 -16.76 -2.36
CA LEU A 192 -6.07 -18.02 -2.96
C LEU A 192 -4.97 -17.75 -4.00
N GLU A 193 -3.74 -17.61 -3.51
CA GLU A 193 -2.53 -17.35 -4.29
C GLU A 193 -1.38 -18.19 -3.72
N ASP A 194 -0.47 -18.65 -4.55
CA ASP A 194 0.65 -19.52 -4.17
C ASP A 194 1.52 -18.93 -3.05
N ILE A 195 1.75 -17.61 -3.10
CA ILE A 195 2.54 -16.89 -2.09
C ILE A 195 1.91 -16.90 -0.68
N LYS A 196 0.64 -17.31 -0.55
CA LYS A 196 -0.06 -17.43 0.74
C LYS A 196 0.12 -18.80 1.38
N GLY A 197 0.70 -19.75 0.66
CA GLY A 197 1.11 -21.02 1.22
C GLY A 197 -0.02 -21.99 1.56
N HIS A 198 -1.19 -21.92 0.89
CA HIS A 198 -2.32 -22.81 1.14
C HIS A 198 -1.94 -24.29 0.98
N MET A 199 -1.06 -24.61 0.02
CA MET A 199 -0.60 -25.98 -0.19
C MET A 199 0.22 -26.48 1.01
N TYR A 200 1.13 -25.67 1.53
CA TYR A 200 1.90 -26.01 2.73
C TYR A 200 0.99 -26.19 3.96
N PHE A 201 -0.06 -25.38 4.07
CA PHE A 201 -1.04 -25.51 5.14
C PHE A 201 -1.78 -26.86 5.05
N ILE A 202 -2.24 -27.25 3.84
CA ILE A 202 -2.93 -28.53 3.61
C ILE A 202 -1.99 -29.72 3.87
N GLU A 203 -0.75 -29.65 3.42
CA GLU A 203 0.23 -30.70 3.67
C GLU A 203 0.57 -30.85 5.16
N ALA A 204 0.75 -29.74 5.87
CA ALA A 204 0.94 -29.77 7.31
C ALA A 204 -0.28 -30.37 8.05
N ALA A 205 -1.49 -30.08 7.60
CA ALA A 205 -2.71 -30.67 8.17
C ALA A 205 -2.83 -32.18 7.98
N LYS A 206 -2.19 -32.75 6.94
CA LYS A 206 -2.13 -34.22 6.75
C LYS A 206 -1.21 -34.92 7.75
N MET A 207 -0.33 -34.17 8.41
CA MET A 207 0.64 -34.71 9.36
C MET A 207 0.11 -34.72 10.79
N LEU A 208 -1.08 -34.17 11.04
CA LEU A 208 -1.79 -34.08 12.31
C LEU A 208 -2.85 -35.17 12.41
#